data_885687d9da57ed626a846af060b5a265
#
_entry.id   885687d9da57ed626a846af060b5a265
#
_cell.length_a   1.000
_cell.length_b   1.000
_cell.length_c   1.000
_cell.angle_alpha   90.00
_cell.angle_beta   90.00
_cell.angle_gamma   90.00
#
_symmetry.space_group_name_H-M   'P 1'
#
loop_
_entity.id
_entity.type
_entity.pdbx_description
1 polymer ?
#
loop_
_entity_poly.entity_id
_entity_poly.type
_entity_poly.pdbx_seq_one_letter_code
_entity_poly.pdbx_strand_id
1 'polypeptide(L)'
;VIEPLIGRWYAWPHLISPATAAMNIVGRHLKIMNSYIQSQQIHVAAVKNPKMLGGPFIDYKSSRVEDIKVLKEDTMKQQASSIAMAAAIQELDAMLKANAKGYSLEALYDKVPDVLKGYVELVYDLNNNPSFRFFEALLYDSEFYNEKAQSIALWITDNDERPFCLSTPKLDEPNVVHLNIPFKHAGIDMLSKMKREPGTLEEIMQMLEIKDADVELFRTFFTKDTHPKYDKYNGSKVRMRYFGHACILIETQDISILVDPVISYYGYQSSVDHFSDIDLPDTIDYVLITHNHQDHILLETLLPLRHKIKNIIIPRTHSGALQDPNLRLAFNSIGFKNVIEIEEMEKLRFKNCTITGIPFTGEHSDLNVNAKICYHLEIGTFTFFFVADSRVMEANIYKHVHRITGDVDVIFLGMECDGAPLTWLYGPLLTQDLQRDKDQSRRLSGSDFDKGMHLINIFNPKEAYV
;
A
#
# COMPACT_ATOMS: atom_id res chain seq x y z
N VAL A 1 -7.73 7.71 -15.08
CA VAL A 1 -6.86 7.29 -13.98
C VAL A 1 -6.56 8.48 -13.08
N ILE A 2 -6.50 8.24 -11.76
CA ILE A 2 -6.07 9.20 -10.74
C ILE A 2 -4.88 8.56 -10.03
N GLU A 3 -3.65 8.78 -10.54
CA GLU A 3 -2.43 8.16 -10.00
C GLU A 3 -1.80 9.04 -8.94
N PRO A 4 -1.74 8.59 -7.67
CA PRO A 4 -1.09 9.34 -6.59
C PRO A 4 0.43 9.16 -6.64
N LEU A 5 1.16 10.28 -6.56
CA LEU A 5 2.62 10.33 -6.67
C LEU A 5 3.26 11.07 -5.50
N ILE A 6 4.45 10.62 -5.08
CA ILE A 6 5.34 11.36 -4.17
C ILE A 6 6.67 11.56 -4.89
N GLY A 7 7.03 12.82 -5.20
CA GLY A 7 8.23 13.11 -5.96
C GLY A 7 8.30 12.41 -7.32
N ARG A 8 7.15 12.29 -8.01
CA ARG A 8 6.95 11.56 -9.28
C ARG A 8 6.97 10.03 -9.18
N TRP A 9 7.10 9.45 -7.98
CA TRP A 9 7.04 8.00 -7.78
C TRP A 9 5.66 7.60 -7.28
N TYR A 10 5.19 6.43 -7.70
CA TYR A 10 3.91 5.87 -7.28
C TYR A 10 3.82 5.81 -5.75
N ALA A 11 2.76 6.37 -5.19
CA ALA A 11 2.59 6.49 -3.76
C ALA A 11 2.04 5.20 -3.14
N TRP A 12 2.67 4.76 -2.06
CA TRP A 12 2.27 3.64 -1.23
C TRP A 12 2.66 3.90 0.23
N PRO A 13 2.17 3.14 1.23
CA PRO A 13 2.37 3.49 2.64
C PRO A 13 3.82 3.72 3.06
N HIS A 14 4.79 2.98 2.49
CA HIS A 14 6.21 3.17 2.77
C HIS A 14 6.81 4.48 2.21
N LEU A 15 6.10 5.19 1.33
CA LEU A 15 6.47 6.54 0.89
C LEU A 15 5.70 7.64 1.62
N ILE A 16 4.66 7.29 2.40
CA ILE A 16 3.90 8.22 3.21
C ILE A 16 4.54 8.40 4.59
N SER A 17 4.94 7.30 5.23
CA SER A 17 5.62 7.35 6.53
C SER A 17 7.01 7.99 6.42
N PRO A 18 7.30 9.09 7.17
CA PRO A 18 8.49 9.90 6.92
C PRO A 18 9.82 9.15 6.98
N ALA A 19 10.05 8.35 8.01
CA ALA A 19 11.32 7.63 8.18
C ALA A 19 11.51 6.56 7.09
N THR A 20 10.45 5.79 6.81
CA THR A 20 10.46 4.75 5.78
C THR A 20 10.59 5.36 4.39
N ALA A 21 9.91 6.50 4.14
CA ALA A 21 10.03 7.26 2.89
C ALA A 21 11.47 7.76 2.68
N ALA A 22 12.10 8.32 3.71
CA ALA A 22 13.49 8.79 3.64
C ALA A 22 14.44 7.67 3.17
N MET A 23 14.31 6.48 3.74
CA MET A 23 15.11 5.31 3.36
C MET A 23 14.82 4.85 1.91
N ASN A 24 13.55 4.85 1.47
CA ASN A 24 13.19 4.51 0.09
C ASN A 24 13.68 5.54 -0.92
N ILE A 25 13.61 6.84 -0.60
CA ILE A 25 14.14 7.90 -1.49
C ILE A 25 15.63 7.68 -1.73
N VAL A 26 16.42 7.45 -0.69
CA VAL A 26 17.87 7.26 -0.82
C VAL A 26 18.22 5.86 -1.31
N GLY A 27 17.67 4.84 -0.66
CA GLY A 27 18.02 3.43 -0.89
C GLY A 27 17.42 2.82 -2.17
N ARG A 28 16.37 3.44 -2.73
CA ARG A 28 15.69 2.96 -3.94
C ARG A 28 15.70 4.01 -5.04
N HIS A 29 15.00 5.13 -4.89
CA HIS A 29 14.76 6.07 -5.99
C HIS A 29 16.05 6.68 -6.51
N LEU A 30 16.89 7.25 -5.65
CA LEU A 30 18.17 7.82 -6.07
C LEU A 30 19.12 6.75 -6.64
N LYS A 31 19.15 5.54 -6.09
CA LYS A 31 19.95 4.43 -6.62
C LYS A 31 19.48 4.00 -8.01
N ILE A 32 18.16 3.83 -8.20
CA ILE A 32 17.58 3.45 -9.50
C ILE A 32 17.86 4.53 -10.54
N MET A 33 17.63 5.81 -10.22
CA MET A 33 17.94 6.93 -11.13
C MET A 33 19.42 6.99 -11.49
N ASN A 34 20.32 6.84 -10.52
CA ASN A 34 21.78 6.80 -10.79
C ASN A 34 22.14 5.64 -11.70
N SER A 35 21.62 4.44 -11.45
CA SER A 35 21.84 3.26 -12.27
C SER A 35 21.37 3.47 -13.71
N TYR A 36 20.17 4.04 -13.89
CA TYR A 36 19.60 4.33 -15.21
C TYR A 36 20.43 5.36 -15.98
N ILE A 37 20.85 6.45 -15.32
CA ILE A 37 21.69 7.50 -15.93
C ILE A 37 23.03 6.92 -16.38
N GLN A 38 23.64 6.03 -15.59
CA GLN A 38 24.94 5.44 -15.88
C GLN A 38 24.87 4.34 -16.94
N SER A 39 23.80 3.55 -16.95
CA SER A 39 23.72 2.32 -17.74
C SER A 39 22.29 2.00 -18.16
N GLN A 40 21.66 2.87 -18.95
CA GLN A 40 20.29 2.68 -19.44
C GLN A 40 20.08 1.29 -20.09
N GLN A 41 21.07 0.78 -20.84
CA GLN A 41 20.97 -0.51 -21.54
C GLN A 41 20.73 -1.68 -20.59
N ILE A 42 21.26 -1.61 -19.36
CA ILE A 42 21.03 -2.66 -18.34
C ILE A 42 19.55 -2.68 -17.96
N HIS A 43 18.93 -1.52 -17.78
CA HIS A 43 17.51 -1.41 -17.49
C HIS A 43 16.65 -1.98 -18.63
N VAL A 44 16.94 -1.57 -19.87
CA VAL A 44 16.24 -2.10 -21.06
C VAL A 44 16.37 -3.62 -21.21
N ALA A 45 17.52 -4.19 -20.86
CA ALA A 45 17.69 -5.64 -20.89
C ALA A 45 16.97 -6.34 -19.73
N ALA A 46 16.98 -5.74 -18.54
CA ALA A 46 16.36 -6.31 -17.34
C ALA A 46 14.82 -6.39 -17.47
N VAL A 47 14.16 -5.32 -17.93
CA VAL A 47 12.69 -5.30 -18.07
C VAL A 47 12.15 -6.26 -19.13
N LYS A 48 13.00 -6.72 -20.04
CA LYS A 48 12.67 -7.77 -21.03
C LYS A 48 12.87 -9.19 -20.50
N ASN A 49 13.53 -9.35 -19.36
CA ASN A 49 13.78 -10.65 -18.77
C ASN A 49 12.65 -11.03 -17.80
N PRO A 50 11.86 -12.09 -18.05
CA PRO A 50 10.75 -12.47 -17.17
C PRO A 50 11.15 -12.68 -15.70
N LYS A 51 12.41 -13.09 -15.43
CA LYS A 51 12.92 -13.28 -14.06
C LYS A 51 13.26 -11.97 -13.33
N MET A 52 13.24 -10.85 -14.04
CA MET A 52 13.58 -9.51 -13.52
C MET A 52 12.36 -8.57 -13.53
N LEU A 53 11.20 -9.04 -13.96
CA LEU A 53 9.96 -8.27 -13.91
C LEU A 53 9.62 -7.92 -12.46
N GLY A 54 9.23 -6.66 -12.24
CA GLY A 54 8.99 -6.13 -10.89
C GLY A 54 10.25 -5.73 -10.13
N GLY A 55 11.44 -5.94 -10.68
CA GLY A 55 12.71 -5.52 -10.10
C GLY A 55 12.97 -4.01 -10.18
N PRO A 56 14.07 -3.52 -9.56
CA PRO A 56 14.39 -2.10 -9.46
C PRO A 56 14.95 -1.51 -10.76
N PHE A 57 14.21 -1.60 -11.85
CA PHE A 57 14.62 -1.15 -13.18
C PHE A 57 13.59 -0.20 -13.78
N ILE A 58 14.04 0.96 -14.27
CA ILE A 58 13.20 1.91 -14.99
C ILE A 58 12.86 1.33 -16.37
N ASP A 59 11.57 1.34 -16.71
CA ASP A 59 11.01 0.83 -17.95
C ASP A 59 10.38 1.95 -18.80
N TYR A 60 11.16 2.54 -19.70
CA TYR A 60 10.66 3.45 -20.73
C TYR A 60 10.88 2.88 -22.12
N LYS A 61 9.90 3.07 -23.01
CA LYS A 61 9.99 2.67 -24.43
C LYS A 61 11.10 3.40 -25.20
N SER A 62 11.51 4.60 -24.76
CA SER A 62 12.57 5.43 -25.35
C SER A 62 13.52 5.94 -24.27
N SER A 63 14.67 6.49 -24.69
CA SER A 63 15.61 7.07 -23.73
C SER A 63 15.04 8.32 -23.06
N ARG A 64 15.04 8.33 -21.73
CA ARG A 64 14.60 9.46 -20.87
C ARG A 64 15.71 9.86 -19.90
N VAL A 65 16.98 9.68 -20.28
CA VAL A 65 18.13 9.92 -19.40
C VAL A 65 18.18 11.37 -18.91
N GLU A 66 17.94 12.35 -19.81
CA GLU A 66 17.96 13.76 -19.41
C GLU A 66 16.82 14.11 -18.46
N ASP A 67 15.61 13.61 -18.70
CA ASP A 67 14.49 13.81 -17.79
C ASP A 67 14.76 13.21 -16.41
N ILE A 68 15.40 12.03 -16.35
CA ILE A 68 15.78 11.39 -15.08
C ILE A 68 16.89 12.17 -14.37
N LYS A 69 17.82 12.83 -15.08
CA LYS A 69 18.81 13.74 -14.47
C LYS A 69 18.11 14.92 -13.78
N VAL A 70 17.19 15.57 -14.49
CA VAL A 70 16.40 16.67 -13.94
C VAL A 70 15.61 16.22 -12.72
N LEU A 71 14.86 15.09 -12.82
CA LEU A 71 14.11 14.53 -11.70
C LEU A 71 15.02 14.24 -10.49
N LYS A 72 16.22 13.70 -10.71
CA LYS A 72 17.17 13.45 -9.63
C LYS A 72 17.59 14.74 -8.93
N GLU A 73 17.91 15.80 -9.68
CA GLU A 73 18.30 17.12 -9.13
C GLU A 73 17.13 17.71 -8.33
N ASP A 74 15.92 17.66 -8.86
CA ASP A 74 14.70 18.10 -8.17
C ASP A 74 14.45 17.29 -6.89
N THR A 75 14.62 15.96 -6.94
CA THR A 75 14.50 15.09 -5.76
C THR A 75 15.51 15.49 -4.69
N MET A 76 16.78 15.70 -5.05
CA MET A 76 17.83 16.10 -4.10
C MET A 76 17.53 17.45 -3.44
N LYS A 77 16.91 18.38 -4.18
CA LYS A 77 16.54 19.71 -3.67
C LYS A 77 15.27 19.69 -2.81
N GLN A 78 14.21 19.05 -3.31
CA GLN A 78 12.88 19.07 -2.67
C GLN A 78 12.76 18.10 -1.50
N GLN A 79 13.59 17.05 -1.46
CA GLN A 79 13.60 16.00 -0.43
C GLN A 79 14.87 16.06 0.44
N ALA A 80 15.50 17.22 0.56
CA ALA A 80 16.76 17.37 1.30
C ALA A 80 16.64 16.93 2.76
N SER A 81 15.53 17.24 3.47
CA SER A 81 15.28 16.79 4.84
C SER A 81 15.16 15.28 4.94
N SER A 82 14.45 14.63 4.01
CA SER A 82 14.36 13.16 3.96
C SER A 82 15.72 12.50 3.69
N ILE A 83 16.53 13.10 2.82
CA ILE A 83 17.89 12.61 2.54
C ILE A 83 18.79 12.74 3.78
N ALA A 84 18.71 13.87 4.50
CA ALA A 84 19.41 14.06 5.77
C ALA A 84 18.96 13.07 6.84
N MET A 85 17.65 12.80 6.94
CA MET A 85 17.10 11.79 7.84
C MET A 85 17.64 10.39 7.52
N ALA A 86 17.65 9.98 6.25
CA ALA A 86 18.17 8.67 5.85
C ALA A 86 19.67 8.51 6.22
N ALA A 87 20.47 9.55 6.01
CA ALA A 87 21.88 9.57 6.42
C ALA A 87 22.01 9.44 7.95
N ALA A 88 21.20 10.19 8.70
CA ALA A 88 21.19 10.12 10.17
C ALA A 88 20.74 8.75 10.70
N ILE A 89 19.79 8.08 10.04
CA ILE A 89 19.38 6.70 10.38
C ILE A 89 20.56 5.73 10.21
N GLN A 90 21.30 5.83 9.12
CA GLN A 90 22.48 4.97 8.86
C GLN A 90 23.60 5.26 9.87
N GLU A 91 23.84 6.53 10.19
CA GLU A 91 24.81 6.95 11.22
C GLU A 91 24.42 6.43 12.59
N LEU A 92 23.14 6.52 12.98
CA LEU A 92 22.62 6.01 14.25
C LEU A 92 22.85 4.50 14.37
N ASP A 93 22.52 3.73 13.33
CA ASP A 93 22.73 2.28 13.30
C ASP A 93 24.21 1.93 13.47
N ALA A 94 25.10 2.61 12.73
CA ALA A 94 26.54 2.41 12.85
C ALA A 94 27.07 2.79 14.24
N MET A 95 26.60 3.89 14.81
CA MET A 95 26.93 4.34 16.16
C MET A 95 26.52 3.30 17.21
N LEU A 96 25.30 2.77 17.12
CA LEU A 96 24.80 1.74 18.04
C LEU A 96 25.64 0.46 17.95
N LYS A 97 25.91 -0.04 16.75
CA LYS A 97 26.76 -1.23 16.53
C LYS A 97 28.17 -1.07 17.12
N ALA A 98 28.74 0.13 17.02
CA ALA A 98 30.08 0.40 17.53
C ALA A 98 30.12 0.56 19.06
N ASN A 99 29.10 1.17 19.68
CA ASN A 99 29.17 1.63 21.06
C ASN A 99 28.27 0.84 22.02
N ALA A 100 27.15 0.27 21.59
CA ALA A 100 26.25 -0.50 22.46
C ALA A 100 26.83 -1.89 22.74
N LYS A 101 27.26 -2.11 23.99
CA LYS A 101 27.95 -3.34 24.42
C LYS A 101 27.18 -4.07 25.52
N GLY A 102 25.84 -3.96 25.53
CA GLY A 102 24.99 -4.58 26.55
C GLY A 102 24.83 -3.77 27.84
N TYR A 103 25.47 -2.60 27.93
CA TYR A 103 25.27 -1.64 29.03
C TYR A 103 24.08 -0.72 28.75
N SER A 104 23.66 0.09 29.74
CA SER A 104 22.62 1.09 29.55
C SER A 104 22.89 1.95 28.32
N LEU A 105 21.85 2.19 27.53
CA LEU A 105 21.92 3.02 26.32
C LEU A 105 21.80 4.53 26.65
N GLU A 106 21.53 4.91 27.90
CA GLU A 106 21.33 6.29 28.33
C GLU A 106 22.45 7.23 27.87
N ALA A 107 23.71 6.84 28.07
CA ALA A 107 24.87 7.63 27.68
C ALA A 107 25.05 7.75 26.14
N LEU A 108 24.33 6.97 25.36
CA LEU A 108 24.40 7.02 23.90
C LEU A 108 23.41 8.03 23.30
N TYR A 109 22.44 8.53 24.07
CA TYR A 109 21.52 9.57 23.59
C TYR A 109 22.24 10.86 23.22
N ASP A 110 23.34 11.21 23.86
CA ASP A 110 24.18 12.36 23.50
C ASP A 110 24.82 12.21 22.10
N LYS A 111 25.00 10.95 21.65
CA LYS A 111 25.59 10.60 20.35
C LYS A 111 24.57 10.39 19.24
N VAL A 112 23.28 10.45 19.56
CA VAL A 112 22.23 10.40 18.53
C VAL A 112 22.40 11.59 17.58
N PRO A 113 22.40 11.37 16.25
CA PRO A 113 22.46 12.46 15.27
C PRO A 113 21.39 13.53 15.53
N ASP A 114 21.75 14.81 15.43
CA ASP A 114 20.85 15.92 15.78
C ASP A 114 19.51 15.87 15.04
N VAL A 115 19.52 15.40 13.80
CA VAL A 115 18.32 15.20 12.97
C VAL A 115 17.30 14.23 13.61
N LEU A 116 17.76 13.27 14.41
CA LEU A 116 16.94 12.22 15.03
C LEU A 116 16.67 12.45 16.52
N LYS A 117 17.27 13.47 17.15
CA LYS A 117 17.04 13.79 18.58
C LYS A 117 15.58 14.08 18.84
N GLY A 118 15.00 13.41 19.81
CA GLY A 118 13.58 13.53 20.18
C GLY A 118 12.62 12.69 19.33
N TYR A 119 13.08 12.03 18.27
CA TYR A 119 12.23 11.20 17.40
C TYR A 119 12.47 9.70 17.58
N VAL A 120 13.53 9.28 18.30
CA VAL A 120 13.89 7.87 18.46
C VAL A 120 14.03 7.48 19.92
N GLU A 121 13.72 6.24 20.22
CA GLU A 121 14.09 5.54 21.43
C GLU A 121 15.13 4.48 21.10
N LEU A 122 16.23 4.46 21.85
CA LEU A 122 17.26 3.42 21.75
C LEU A 122 16.82 2.21 22.54
N VAL A 123 16.93 1.02 21.97
CA VAL A 123 16.46 -0.23 22.57
C VAL A 123 17.44 -1.38 22.34
N TYR A 124 17.35 -2.44 23.14
CA TYR A 124 17.91 -3.75 22.84
C TYR A 124 16.78 -4.71 22.45
N ASP A 125 17.04 -5.60 21.51
CA ASP A 125 16.21 -6.79 21.35
C ASP A 125 16.49 -7.83 22.45
N LEU A 126 15.71 -8.93 22.47
CA LEU A 126 15.88 -9.99 23.47
C LEU A 126 17.22 -10.76 23.34
N ASN A 127 17.92 -10.60 22.22
CA ASN A 127 19.26 -11.17 22.02
C ASN A 127 20.39 -10.16 22.32
N ASN A 128 20.04 -9.03 22.95
CA ASN A 128 20.92 -7.91 23.26
C ASN A 128 21.55 -7.26 22.01
N ASN A 129 20.92 -7.35 20.85
CA ASN A 129 21.33 -6.54 19.71
C ASN A 129 20.79 -5.12 19.89
N PRO A 130 21.64 -4.08 19.75
CA PRO A 130 21.17 -2.71 19.81
C PRO A 130 20.33 -2.35 18.59
N SER A 131 19.26 -1.59 18.83
CA SER A 131 18.34 -1.12 17.82
C SER A 131 17.73 0.21 18.27
N PHE A 132 16.80 0.73 17.48
CA PHE A 132 16.02 1.92 17.81
C PHE A 132 14.63 1.79 17.23
N ARG A 133 13.68 2.56 17.78
CA ARG A 133 12.34 2.71 17.24
C ARG A 133 11.97 4.18 17.14
N PHE A 134 11.12 4.53 16.20
CA PHE A 134 10.64 5.89 16.03
C PHE A 134 9.41 6.17 16.88
N PHE A 135 9.31 7.39 17.41
CA PHE A 135 8.05 8.00 17.80
C PHE A 135 7.37 8.56 16.55
N GLU A 136 6.84 7.65 15.74
CA GLU A 136 6.43 7.95 14.36
C GLU A 136 5.40 9.07 14.26
N ALA A 137 4.48 9.18 15.22
CA ALA A 137 3.50 10.27 15.25
C ALA A 137 4.14 11.67 15.27
N LEU A 138 5.29 11.83 15.94
CA LEU A 138 6.00 13.11 16.00
C LEU A 138 6.61 13.50 14.65
N LEU A 139 6.92 12.51 13.80
CA LEU A 139 7.46 12.77 12.47
C LEU A 139 6.42 13.34 11.52
N TYR A 140 5.14 12.99 11.67
CA TYR A 140 4.06 13.53 10.84
C TYR A 140 3.77 15.01 11.10
N ASP A 141 4.11 15.52 12.30
CA ASP A 141 3.99 16.93 12.66
C ASP A 141 5.31 17.71 12.49
N SER A 142 6.28 17.14 11.76
CA SER A 142 7.61 17.71 11.56
C SER A 142 7.88 18.05 10.09
N GLU A 143 9.04 18.66 9.81
CA GLU A 143 9.54 18.94 8.45
C GLU A 143 9.81 17.70 7.60
N PHE A 144 9.84 16.50 8.22
CA PHE A 144 10.07 15.24 7.52
C PHE A 144 8.82 14.70 6.81
N TYR A 145 7.61 15.14 7.20
CA TYR A 145 6.39 14.86 6.47
C TYR A 145 6.16 15.92 5.38
N ASN A 146 6.61 15.59 4.16
CA ASN A 146 6.61 16.54 3.04
C ASN A 146 5.36 16.41 2.15
N GLU A 147 4.26 17.04 2.55
CA GLU A 147 3.04 17.10 1.72
C GLU A 147 3.25 17.78 0.36
N LYS A 148 4.24 18.67 0.23
CA LYS A 148 4.52 19.38 -1.04
C LYS A 148 5.11 18.46 -2.10
N ALA A 149 5.62 17.30 -1.71
CA ALA A 149 6.06 16.28 -2.64
C ALA A 149 4.91 15.43 -3.21
N GLN A 150 3.71 15.53 -2.62
CA GLN A 150 2.52 14.82 -3.09
C GLN A 150 1.95 15.48 -4.33
N SER A 151 1.50 14.67 -5.27
CA SER A 151 0.82 15.12 -6.49
C SER A 151 -0.09 14.02 -7.02
N ILE A 152 -0.99 14.40 -7.92
CA ILE A 152 -1.86 13.48 -8.65
C ILE A 152 -1.58 13.62 -10.14
N ALA A 153 -1.36 12.50 -10.84
CA ALA A 153 -1.34 12.48 -12.29
C ALA A 153 -2.69 12.00 -12.82
N LEU A 154 -3.27 12.74 -13.76
CA LEU A 154 -4.56 12.44 -14.40
C LEU A 154 -4.37 12.15 -15.87
N TRP A 155 -4.95 11.04 -16.36
CA TRP A 155 -5.03 10.73 -17.79
C TRP A 155 -6.18 9.76 -18.09
N ILE A 156 -6.49 9.61 -19.38
CA ILE A 156 -7.45 8.60 -19.86
C ILE A 156 -6.67 7.40 -20.39
N THR A 157 -7.15 6.20 -20.09
CA THR A 157 -6.66 4.95 -20.65
C THR A 157 -7.79 3.94 -20.78
N ASP A 158 -7.66 3.02 -21.73
CA ASP A 158 -8.52 1.86 -21.95
C ASP A 158 -7.83 0.52 -21.60
N ASN A 159 -6.58 0.60 -21.16
CA ASN A 159 -5.77 -0.56 -20.77
C ASN A 159 -4.80 -0.18 -19.63
N ASP A 160 -4.07 -1.16 -19.10
CA ASP A 160 -3.04 -0.95 -18.08
C ASP A 160 -1.64 -1.32 -18.58
N GLU A 161 -1.33 -0.97 -19.82
CA GLU A 161 0.01 -1.13 -20.42
C GLU A 161 1.01 -0.06 -19.96
N ARG A 162 1.04 0.25 -18.68
CA ARG A 162 2.02 1.18 -18.11
C ARG A 162 3.26 0.44 -17.61
N PRO A 163 4.41 1.14 -17.52
CA PRO A 163 5.60 0.60 -16.87
C PRO A 163 5.33 0.21 -15.43
N PHE A 164 6.13 -0.72 -14.88
CA PHE A 164 6.01 -1.09 -13.47
C PHE A 164 6.21 0.13 -12.56
N CYS A 165 5.12 0.58 -11.94
CA CYS A 165 5.04 1.88 -11.28
C CYS A 165 5.95 2.04 -10.05
N LEU A 166 6.30 0.96 -9.34
CA LEU A 166 7.18 1.03 -8.17
C LEU A 166 8.66 1.22 -8.50
N SER A 167 9.06 1.02 -9.76
CA SER A 167 10.44 1.21 -10.21
C SER A 167 10.60 2.25 -11.31
N THR A 168 9.49 2.76 -11.87
CA THR A 168 9.51 3.73 -12.97
C THR A 168 8.74 4.99 -12.55
N PRO A 169 9.40 6.16 -12.44
CA PRO A 169 8.71 7.40 -12.07
C PRO A 169 7.78 7.87 -13.19
N LYS A 170 6.72 8.59 -12.84
CA LYS A 170 5.79 9.20 -13.79
C LYS A 170 6.32 10.56 -14.25
N LEU A 171 6.91 10.58 -15.42
CA LEU A 171 7.41 11.82 -16.05
C LEU A 171 6.28 12.58 -16.77
N ASP A 172 6.59 13.81 -17.19
CA ASP A 172 5.66 14.59 -17.98
C ASP A 172 5.44 13.94 -19.36
N GLU A 173 4.17 13.81 -19.73
CA GLU A 173 3.70 13.25 -20.99
C GLU A 173 2.58 14.14 -21.55
N PRO A 174 2.41 14.25 -22.88
CA PRO A 174 1.44 15.17 -23.49
C PRO A 174 -0.03 14.90 -23.13
N ASN A 175 -0.35 13.68 -22.71
CA ASN A 175 -1.70 13.24 -22.35
C ASN A 175 -1.93 13.16 -20.82
N VAL A 176 -1.02 13.69 -20.02
CA VAL A 176 -1.07 13.63 -18.54
C VAL A 176 -1.11 15.03 -17.96
N VAL A 177 -2.09 15.28 -17.10
CA VAL A 177 -2.16 16.49 -16.27
C VAL A 177 -1.61 16.20 -14.88
N HIS A 178 -0.60 16.93 -14.45
CA HIS A 178 -0.02 16.82 -13.11
C HIS A 178 -0.56 17.91 -12.18
N LEU A 179 -1.20 17.49 -11.08
CA LEU A 179 -1.75 18.37 -10.06
C LEU A 179 -0.87 18.29 -8.80
N ASN A 180 -0.25 19.40 -8.41
CA ASN A 180 0.58 19.48 -7.20
C ASN A 180 -0.32 19.77 -5.99
N ILE A 181 -1.12 18.80 -5.59
CA ILE A 181 -2.05 18.87 -4.46
C ILE A 181 -1.79 17.73 -3.49
N PRO A 182 -1.97 17.92 -2.18
CA PRO A 182 -1.84 16.85 -1.19
C PRO A 182 -2.97 15.83 -1.33
N PHE A 183 -2.69 14.57 -0.98
CA PHE A 183 -3.68 13.48 -1.10
C PHE A 183 -4.97 13.72 -0.30
N LYS A 184 -4.91 14.48 0.79
CA LYS A 184 -6.09 14.89 1.57
C LYS A 184 -6.95 15.98 0.93
N HIS A 185 -6.55 16.51 -0.25
CA HIS A 185 -7.25 17.61 -0.91
C HIS A 185 -8.67 17.23 -1.31
N ALA A 186 -9.66 18.10 -0.96
CA ALA A 186 -11.09 17.84 -1.20
C ALA A 186 -11.45 17.77 -2.71
N GLY A 187 -10.65 18.37 -3.57
CA GLY A 187 -10.83 18.29 -5.03
C GLY A 187 -10.74 16.86 -5.58
N ILE A 188 -9.99 15.97 -4.92
CA ILE A 188 -9.93 14.55 -5.31
C ILE A 188 -11.29 13.88 -5.06
N ASP A 189 -11.93 14.15 -3.93
CA ASP A 189 -13.25 13.63 -3.60
C ASP A 189 -14.32 14.21 -4.54
N MET A 190 -14.24 15.51 -4.86
CA MET A 190 -15.15 16.15 -5.81
C MET A 190 -15.01 15.56 -7.21
N LEU A 191 -13.78 15.46 -7.74
CA LEU A 191 -13.49 14.84 -9.03
C LEU A 191 -14.06 13.42 -9.14
N SER A 192 -13.89 12.64 -8.06
CA SER A 192 -14.37 11.26 -8.00
C SER A 192 -15.89 11.15 -7.93
N LYS A 193 -16.57 12.06 -7.22
CA LYS A 193 -18.04 12.16 -7.17
C LYS A 193 -18.64 12.49 -8.51
N MET A 194 -17.97 13.32 -9.33
CA MET A 194 -18.46 13.72 -10.64
C MET A 194 -18.68 12.57 -11.61
N LYS A 195 -18.19 11.37 -11.34
CA LYS A 195 -18.53 10.16 -12.09
C LYS A 195 -20.03 9.82 -12.02
N ARG A 196 -20.74 10.25 -10.96
CA ARG A 196 -22.18 9.96 -10.75
C ARG A 196 -23.01 11.19 -10.44
N GLU A 197 -22.42 12.19 -9.81
CA GLU A 197 -23.06 13.44 -9.42
C GLU A 197 -22.66 14.52 -10.42
N PRO A 198 -23.59 15.09 -11.20
CA PRO A 198 -23.26 16.19 -12.09
C PRO A 198 -22.65 17.37 -11.35
N GLY A 199 -21.58 17.94 -11.90
CA GLY A 199 -20.92 19.14 -11.42
C GLY A 199 -20.56 20.06 -12.56
N THR A 200 -20.07 21.26 -12.27
CA THR A 200 -19.59 22.18 -13.30
C THR A 200 -18.09 22.02 -13.50
N LEU A 201 -17.66 22.11 -14.75
CA LEU A 201 -16.24 22.02 -15.09
C LEU A 201 -15.45 23.19 -14.48
N GLU A 202 -16.04 24.37 -14.45
CA GLU A 202 -15.45 25.58 -13.89
C GLU A 202 -15.14 25.43 -12.39
N GLU A 203 -16.08 24.86 -11.62
CA GLU A 203 -15.88 24.64 -10.19
C GLU A 203 -14.73 23.67 -9.89
N ILE A 204 -14.68 22.54 -10.61
CA ILE A 204 -13.59 21.57 -10.39
C ILE A 204 -12.24 22.11 -10.88
N MET A 205 -12.21 22.85 -11.98
CA MET A 205 -10.97 23.48 -12.46
C MET A 205 -10.45 24.51 -11.48
N GLN A 206 -11.32 25.32 -10.89
CA GLN A 206 -10.95 26.29 -9.86
C GLN A 206 -10.47 25.61 -8.60
N MET A 207 -11.17 24.56 -8.12
CA MET A 207 -10.79 23.80 -6.92
C MET A 207 -9.45 23.09 -7.05
N LEU A 208 -9.14 22.57 -8.23
CA LEU A 208 -7.89 21.85 -8.51
C LEU A 208 -6.77 22.77 -9.01
N GLU A 209 -7.02 24.07 -9.13
CA GLU A 209 -6.05 25.08 -9.59
C GLU A 209 -5.42 24.68 -10.95
N ILE A 210 -6.29 24.27 -11.92
CA ILE A 210 -5.82 23.82 -13.23
C ILE A 210 -5.09 24.97 -13.94
N LYS A 211 -3.85 24.70 -14.37
CA LYS A 211 -3.03 25.68 -15.10
C LYS A 211 -3.60 25.92 -16.50
N ASP A 212 -3.46 27.15 -17.01
CA ASP A 212 -3.96 27.51 -18.35
C ASP A 212 -3.47 26.57 -19.45
N ALA A 213 -2.21 26.09 -19.35
CA ALA A 213 -1.64 25.17 -20.31
C ALA A 213 -2.32 23.77 -20.33
N ASP A 214 -2.94 23.37 -19.21
CA ASP A 214 -3.56 22.06 -19.04
C ASP A 214 -5.07 22.07 -19.27
N VAL A 215 -5.71 23.25 -19.42
CA VAL A 215 -7.16 23.41 -19.47
C VAL A 215 -7.77 22.59 -20.61
N GLU A 216 -7.21 22.68 -21.82
CA GLU A 216 -7.77 21.97 -22.98
C GLU A 216 -7.67 20.45 -22.81
N LEU A 217 -6.54 19.95 -22.31
CA LEU A 217 -6.38 18.53 -22.01
C LEU A 217 -7.33 18.09 -20.89
N PHE A 218 -7.40 18.87 -19.80
CA PHE A 218 -8.26 18.54 -18.65
C PHE A 218 -9.74 18.46 -19.04
N ARG A 219 -10.21 19.33 -19.96
CA ARG A 219 -11.59 19.30 -20.49
C ARG A 219 -11.92 17.97 -21.16
N THR A 220 -10.95 17.32 -21.81
CA THR A 220 -11.16 16.04 -22.50
C THR A 220 -11.45 14.87 -21.53
N PHE A 221 -11.18 15.03 -20.24
CA PHE A 221 -11.44 14.00 -19.23
C PHE A 221 -12.91 13.91 -18.80
N PHE A 222 -13.75 14.82 -19.29
CA PHE A 222 -15.16 14.90 -18.90
C PHE A 222 -16.09 14.64 -20.07
N THR A 223 -17.23 14.04 -19.75
CA THR A 223 -18.36 13.85 -20.67
C THR A 223 -19.64 14.41 -20.04
N LYS A 224 -20.67 14.59 -20.85
CA LYS A 224 -22.02 14.92 -20.38
C LYS A 224 -22.83 13.68 -20.02
N ASP A 225 -22.32 12.49 -20.34
CA ASP A 225 -22.98 11.24 -20.06
C ASP A 225 -22.85 10.92 -18.56
N THR A 226 -23.95 10.47 -17.97
CA THR A 226 -23.99 10.07 -16.57
C THR A 226 -23.99 8.55 -16.46
N HIS A 227 -23.21 8.03 -15.52
CA HIS A 227 -23.30 6.60 -15.19
C HIS A 227 -24.63 6.27 -14.53
N PRO A 228 -25.14 5.05 -14.73
CA PRO A 228 -26.33 4.58 -14.03
C PRO A 228 -26.16 4.68 -12.52
N LYS A 229 -27.26 4.98 -11.82
CA LYS A 229 -27.26 4.89 -10.36
C LYS A 229 -27.01 3.45 -9.93
N TYR A 230 -26.27 3.31 -8.83
CA TYR A 230 -26.05 2.00 -8.24
C TYR A 230 -27.37 1.35 -7.82
N ASP A 231 -27.61 0.12 -8.29
CA ASP A 231 -28.74 -0.70 -7.84
C ASP A 231 -28.43 -1.34 -6.48
N LYS A 232 -28.93 -0.68 -5.43
CA LYS A 232 -28.68 -1.15 -4.06
C LYS A 232 -29.21 -2.56 -3.86
N TYR A 233 -28.37 -3.43 -3.31
CA TYR A 233 -28.78 -4.79 -2.99
C TYR A 233 -29.88 -4.82 -1.94
N ASN A 234 -31.04 -5.40 -2.29
CA ASN A 234 -32.21 -5.52 -1.44
C ASN A 234 -32.60 -6.99 -1.16
N GLY A 235 -31.75 -7.96 -1.54
CA GLY A 235 -31.98 -9.38 -1.30
C GLY A 235 -31.87 -9.75 0.19
N SER A 236 -32.56 -10.81 0.59
CA SER A 236 -32.55 -11.33 1.97
C SER A 236 -31.32 -12.17 2.32
N LYS A 237 -30.47 -12.45 1.34
CA LYS A 237 -29.23 -13.23 1.49
C LYS A 237 -28.02 -12.31 1.50
N VAL A 238 -26.84 -12.89 1.62
CA VAL A 238 -25.56 -12.21 1.38
C VAL A 238 -25.24 -12.27 -0.10
N ARG A 239 -24.89 -11.14 -0.71
CA ARG A 239 -24.36 -11.07 -2.07
C ARG A 239 -22.84 -10.86 -1.99
N MET A 240 -22.10 -11.61 -2.77
CA MET A 240 -20.67 -11.52 -2.90
C MET A 240 -20.31 -11.22 -4.36
N ARG A 241 -19.38 -10.27 -4.58
CA ARG A 241 -18.87 -9.92 -5.91
C ARG A 241 -17.36 -9.82 -5.88
N TYR A 242 -16.72 -10.49 -6.84
CA TYR A 242 -15.27 -10.48 -7.04
C TYR A 242 -14.88 -9.36 -8.00
N PHE A 243 -14.01 -8.45 -7.58
CA PHE A 243 -13.55 -7.31 -8.38
C PHE A 243 -12.16 -7.52 -9.00
N GLY A 244 -11.49 -8.60 -8.66
CA GLY A 244 -10.13 -8.93 -9.09
C GLY A 244 -9.13 -8.98 -7.93
N HIS A 245 -7.99 -9.64 -8.12
CA HIS A 245 -6.97 -9.83 -7.09
C HIS A 245 -7.59 -10.33 -5.76
N ALA A 246 -7.33 -9.66 -4.64
CA ALA A 246 -7.94 -9.95 -3.34
C ALA A 246 -9.21 -9.13 -3.06
N CYS A 247 -9.75 -8.39 -4.06
CA CYS A 247 -10.85 -7.47 -3.87
C CYS A 247 -12.21 -8.15 -3.93
N ILE A 248 -12.86 -8.27 -2.78
CA ILE A 248 -14.18 -8.86 -2.63
C ILE A 248 -15.14 -7.83 -2.02
N LEU A 249 -16.30 -7.63 -2.65
CA LEU A 249 -17.39 -6.86 -2.07
C LEU A 249 -18.48 -7.80 -1.53
N ILE A 250 -18.78 -7.67 -0.24
CA ILE A 250 -19.86 -8.38 0.44
C ILE A 250 -20.96 -7.40 0.78
N GLU A 251 -22.20 -7.74 0.45
CA GLU A 251 -23.36 -6.89 0.69
C GLU A 251 -24.54 -7.66 1.28
N THR A 252 -25.23 -7.00 2.18
CA THR A 252 -26.58 -7.32 2.63
C THR A 252 -27.47 -6.08 2.43
N GLN A 253 -28.74 -6.13 2.85
CA GLN A 253 -29.59 -4.93 2.86
C GLN A 253 -29.01 -3.79 3.71
N ASP A 254 -28.26 -4.15 4.78
CA ASP A 254 -27.88 -3.23 5.85
C ASP A 254 -26.39 -2.86 5.86
N ILE A 255 -25.52 -3.64 5.23
CA ILE A 255 -24.07 -3.49 5.33
C ILE A 255 -23.37 -3.79 4.00
N SER A 256 -22.32 -3.05 3.72
CA SER A 256 -21.40 -3.27 2.62
C SER A 256 -19.94 -3.31 3.15
N ILE A 257 -19.23 -4.37 2.81
CA ILE A 257 -17.84 -4.62 3.21
C ILE A 257 -17.00 -4.86 1.95
N LEU A 258 -15.91 -4.10 1.80
CA LEU A 258 -14.97 -4.24 0.69
C LEU A 258 -13.60 -4.64 1.24
N VAL A 259 -13.06 -5.77 0.77
CA VAL A 259 -11.76 -6.29 1.20
C VAL A 259 -10.71 -5.92 0.17
N ASP A 260 -9.53 -5.47 0.60
CA ASP A 260 -8.33 -5.16 -0.19
C ASP A 260 -8.63 -4.54 -1.57
N PRO A 261 -9.08 -3.27 -1.64
CA PRO A 261 -9.62 -2.70 -2.85
C PRO A 261 -8.56 -2.52 -3.96
N VAL A 262 -8.59 -3.40 -4.94
CA VAL A 262 -7.91 -3.30 -6.24
C VAL A 262 -8.97 -3.43 -7.32
N ILE A 263 -9.27 -2.33 -8.01
CA ILE A 263 -10.46 -2.24 -8.87
C ILE A 263 -10.08 -1.70 -10.24
N SER A 264 -10.52 -2.40 -11.28
CA SER A 264 -10.34 -1.98 -12.67
C SER A 264 -11.08 -0.68 -12.99
N TYR A 265 -10.54 0.11 -13.93
CA TYR A 265 -11.21 1.32 -14.39
C TYR A 265 -12.46 0.98 -15.20
N TYR A 266 -13.46 1.85 -15.13
CA TYR A 266 -14.57 1.82 -16.06
C TYR A 266 -14.05 2.06 -17.50
N GLY A 267 -14.47 1.20 -18.43
CA GLY A 267 -14.01 1.26 -19.82
C GLY A 267 -12.69 0.55 -20.10
N TYR A 268 -12.08 -0.08 -19.08
CA TYR A 268 -10.95 -0.97 -19.31
C TYR A 268 -11.33 -2.09 -20.29
N GLN A 269 -10.58 -2.21 -21.38
CA GLN A 269 -10.84 -3.24 -22.39
C GLN A 269 -10.26 -4.57 -21.95
N SER A 270 -11.14 -5.52 -21.68
CA SER A 270 -10.77 -6.90 -21.30
C SER A 270 -11.57 -7.91 -22.12
N SER A 271 -11.00 -9.07 -22.36
CA SER A 271 -11.70 -10.21 -22.96
C SER A 271 -12.64 -10.92 -21.97
N VAL A 272 -12.61 -10.53 -20.69
CA VAL A 272 -13.42 -11.12 -19.61
C VAL A 272 -14.27 -10.00 -19.00
N ASP A 273 -15.56 -10.28 -18.79
CA ASP A 273 -16.44 -9.38 -18.04
C ASP A 273 -15.90 -9.16 -16.64
N HIS A 274 -15.84 -7.91 -16.18
CA HIS A 274 -15.33 -7.54 -14.89
C HIS A 274 -16.13 -6.40 -14.26
N PHE A 275 -16.11 -6.34 -12.95
CA PHE A 275 -16.63 -5.20 -12.21
C PHE A 275 -15.61 -4.06 -12.15
N SER A 276 -16.11 -2.84 -12.09
CA SER A 276 -15.30 -1.62 -11.99
C SER A 276 -15.81 -0.71 -10.87
N ASP A 277 -15.23 0.47 -10.71
CA ASP A 277 -15.61 1.43 -9.67
C ASP A 277 -17.08 1.91 -9.77
N ILE A 278 -17.70 1.83 -10.95
CA ILE A 278 -19.13 2.15 -11.13
C ILE A 278 -20.06 1.06 -10.55
N ASP A 279 -19.57 -0.14 -10.32
CA ASP A 279 -20.33 -1.25 -9.76
C ASP A 279 -20.31 -1.26 -8.21
N LEU A 280 -19.59 -0.33 -7.61
CA LEU A 280 -19.55 -0.16 -6.15
C LEU A 280 -20.78 0.61 -5.63
N PRO A 281 -21.21 0.32 -4.39
CA PRO A 281 -22.27 1.09 -3.75
C PRO A 281 -21.88 2.56 -3.55
N ASP A 282 -22.88 3.43 -3.41
CA ASP A 282 -22.68 4.85 -3.13
C ASP A 282 -22.03 5.10 -1.76
N THR A 283 -22.17 4.13 -0.86
CA THR A 283 -21.54 4.12 0.46
C THR A 283 -20.99 2.74 0.76
N ILE A 284 -19.74 2.67 1.22
CA ILE A 284 -19.07 1.47 1.70
C ILE A 284 -18.94 1.60 3.22
N ASP A 285 -19.61 0.71 3.96
CA ASP A 285 -19.63 0.80 5.43
C ASP A 285 -18.26 0.47 6.02
N TYR A 286 -17.60 -0.57 5.49
CA TYR A 286 -16.28 -0.99 5.95
C TYR A 286 -15.39 -1.37 4.77
N VAL A 287 -14.17 -0.84 4.78
CA VAL A 287 -13.06 -1.37 3.98
C VAL A 287 -12.15 -2.13 4.91
N LEU A 288 -11.79 -3.37 4.56
CA LEU A 288 -10.84 -4.19 5.31
C LEU A 288 -9.53 -4.26 4.55
N ILE A 289 -8.43 -3.95 5.21
CA ILE A 289 -7.07 -4.09 4.67
C ILE A 289 -6.40 -5.24 5.39
N THR A 290 -5.94 -6.22 4.63
CA THR A 290 -5.31 -7.41 5.21
C THR A 290 -3.87 -7.16 5.63
N HIS A 291 -3.06 -6.52 4.79
CA HIS A 291 -1.66 -6.26 5.10
C HIS A 291 -1.06 -5.09 4.31
N ASN A 292 0.14 -4.68 4.71
CA ASN A 292 0.82 -3.49 4.20
C ASN A 292 1.69 -3.78 2.96
N HIS A 293 1.12 -4.45 1.94
CA HIS A 293 1.71 -4.49 0.61
C HIS A 293 0.95 -3.56 -0.34
N GLN A 294 1.61 -3.10 -1.41
CA GLN A 294 1.08 -2.08 -2.30
C GLN A 294 -0.10 -2.56 -3.15
N ASP A 295 -0.22 -3.85 -3.38
CA ASP A 295 -1.32 -4.49 -4.12
C ASP A 295 -2.55 -4.80 -3.23
N HIS A 296 -2.44 -4.60 -1.92
CA HIS A 296 -3.54 -4.64 -0.95
C HIS A 296 -3.91 -3.24 -0.43
N ILE A 297 -2.97 -2.29 -0.48
CA ILE A 297 -3.20 -0.86 -0.20
C ILE A 297 -2.93 -0.04 -1.45
N LEU A 298 -3.85 -0.12 -2.40
CA LEU A 298 -3.75 0.60 -3.67
C LEU A 298 -4.34 2.01 -3.53
N LEU A 299 -3.49 3.02 -3.33
CA LEU A 299 -3.95 4.41 -3.14
C LEU A 299 -4.63 4.97 -4.37
N GLU A 300 -4.31 4.49 -5.56
CA GLU A 300 -4.98 4.80 -6.82
C GLU A 300 -6.47 4.40 -6.82
N THR A 301 -6.83 3.37 -6.07
CA THR A 301 -8.23 2.96 -5.83
C THR A 301 -8.81 3.64 -4.59
N LEU A 302 -8.07 3.67 -3.48
CA LEU A 302 -8.57 4.13 -2.19
C LEU A 302 -8.85 5.64 -2.15
N LEU A 303 -8.00 6.49 -2.74
CA LEU A 303 -8.22 7.94 -2.74
C LEU A 303 -9.48 8.35 -3.50
N PRO A 304 -9.76 7.85 -4.74
CA PRO A 304 -11.03 8.10 -5.40
C PRO A 304 -12.26 7.57 -4.65
N LEU A 305 -12.12 6.50 -3.87
CA LEU A 305 -13.22 5.92 -3.10
C LEU A 305 -13.40 6.56 -1.72
N ARG A 306 -12.45 7.39 -1.25
CA ARG A 306 -12.46 7.96 0.10
C ARG A 306 -13.79 8.61 0.48
N HIS A 307 -14.44 9.31 -0.44
CA HIS A 307 -15.73 9.96 -0.24
C HIS A 307 -16.90 8.99 0.03
N LYS A 308 -16.76 7.71 -0.36
CA LYS A 308 -17.77 6.64 -0.17
C LYS A 308 -17.51 5.80 1.08
N ILE A 309 -16.25 5.78 1.57
CA ILE A 309 -15.81 4.90 2.67
C ILE A 309 -16.18 5.54 4.00
N LYS A 310 -17.00 4.83 4.80
CA LYS A 310 -17.33 5.27 6.17
C LYS A 310 -16.25 4.91 7.17
N ASN A 311 -15.75 3.69 7.12
CA ASN A 311 -14.73 3.18 8.02
C ASN A 311 -13.72 2.33 7.26
N ILE A 312 -12.46 2.45 7.63
CA ILE A 312 -11.39 1.56 7.15
C ILE A 312 -10.83 0.80 8.35
N ILE A 313 -10.76 -0.53 8.25
CA ILE A 313 -10.25 -1.42 9.31
C ILE A 313 -8.91 -1.94 8.83
N ILE A 314 -7.89 -1.78 9.67
CA ILE A 314 -6.50 -2.10 9.37
C ILE A 314 -5.88 -2.92 10.50
N PRO A 315 -4.84 -3.73 10.23
CA PRO A 315 -4.07 -4.36 11.29
C PRO A 315 -3.38 -3.31 12.16
N ARG A 316 -3.34 -3.56 13.48
CA ARG A 316 -2.70 -2.65 14.43
C ARG A 316 -1.18 -2.73 14.32
N THR A 317 -0.53 -1.57 14.31
CA THR A 317 0.92 -1.43 14.27
C THR A 317 1.42 -0.49 15.36
N HIS A 318 2.43 -0.91 16.14
CA HIS A 318 2.99 -0.14 17.24
C HIS A 318 4.52 -0.16 17.31
N SER A 319 5.17 -0.81 16.34
CA SER A 319 6.60 -1.09 16.46
C SER A 319 7.48 0.16 16.39
N GLY A 320 7.09 1.17 15.61
CA GLY A 320 7.94 2.31 15.25
C GLY A 320 9.17 1.87 14.44
N ALA A 321 9.11 0.71 13.80
CA ALA A 321 10.17 0.12 13.00
C ALA A 321 10.06 0.56 11.54
N LEU A 322 11.20 0.70 10.86
CA LEU A 322 11.25 1.14 9.46
C LEU A 322 10.46 0.23 8.51
N GLN A 323 10.49 -1.08 8.76
CA GLN A 323 9.82 -2.07 7.92
C GLN A 323 8.32 -2.18 8.17
N ASP A 324 7.81 -1.56 9.24
CA ASP A 324 6.43 -1.70 9.70
C ASP A 324 5.83 -0.34 10.07
N PRO A 325 5.66 0.58 9.08
CA PRO A 325 5.13 1.91 9.32
C PRO A 325 3.68 1.88 9.81
N ASN A 326 3.33 2.82 10.67
CA ASN A 326 2.00 2.90 11.26
C ASN A 326 0.93 3.29 10.22
N LEU A 327 0.10 2.32 9.84
CA LEU A 327 -0.93 2.50 8.83
C LEU A 327 -2.00 3.53 9.24
N ARG A 328 -2.37 3.60 10.52
CA ARG A 328 -3.35 4.59 10.98
C ARG A 328 -2.86 6.02 10.78
N LEU A 329 -1.59 6.27 11.10
CA LEU A 329 -0.99 7.59 10.86
C LEU A 329 -0.94 7.89 9.36
N ALA A 330 -0.55 6.91 8.53
CA ALA A 330 -0.51 7.06 7.08
C ALA A 330 -1.91 7.36 6.51
N PHE A 331 -2.93 6.58 6.85
CA PHE A 331 -4.29 6.82 6.35
C PHE A 331 -4.88 8.14 6.83
N ASN A 332 -4.66 8.52 8.09
CA ASN A 332 -5.14 9.80 8.62
C ASN A 332 -4.48 10.99 7.88
N SER A 333 -3.17 10.92 7.61
CA SER A 333 -2.42 11.99 6.94
C SER A 333 -2.88 12.24 5.50
N ILE A 334 -3.43 11.22 4.83
CA ILE A 334 -3.99 11.31 3.47
C ILE A 334 -5.51 11.50 3.44
N GLY A 335 -6.13 11.80 4.60
CA GLY A 335 -7.51 12.29 4.71
C GLY A 335 -8.58 11.25 5.02
N PHE A 336 -8.25 10.00 5.36
CA PHE A 336 -9.21 9.07 5.93
C PHE A 336 -9.50 9.42 7.38
N LYS A 337 -10.78 9.53 7.76
CA LYS A 337 -11.19 10.05 9.09
C LYS A 337 -11.43 8.95 10.12
N ASN A 338 -12.02 7.85 9.68
CA ASN A 338 -12.43 6.76 10.57
C ASN A 338 -11.57 5.53 10.29
N VAL A 339 -10.39 5.50 10.88
CA VAL A 339 -9.43 4.39 10.78
C VAL A 339 -9.48 3.60 12.08
N ILE A 340 -9.94 2.35 11.98
CA ILE A 340 -10.10 1.41 13.10
C ILE A 340 -8.99 0.38 13.02
N GLU A 341 -8.25 0.22 14.09
CA GLU A 341 -7.22 -0.81 14.20
C GLU A 341 -7.81 -2.07 14.82
N ILE A 342 -7.39 -3.25 14.36
CA ILE A 342 -7.78 -4.54 14.90
C ILE A 342 -6.55 -5.41 15.17
N GLU A 343 -6.57 -6.15 16.29
CA GLU A 343 -5.54 -7.12 16.66
C GLU A 343 -5.96 -8.56 16.39
N GLU A 344 -4.99 -9.46 16.48
CA GLU A 344 -5.24 -10.89 16.41
C GLU A 344 -6.22 -11.34 17.49
N MET A 345 -7.23 -12.12 17.08
CA MET A 345 -8.35 -12.62 17.88
C MET A 345 -9.25 -11.54 18.51
N GLU A 346 -9.03 -10.26 18.20
CA GLU A 346 -9.96 -9.18 18.55
C GLU A 346 -11.24 -9.28 17.71
N LYS A 347 -12.39 -8.96 18.33
CA LYS A 347 -13.73 -8.99 17.70
C LYS A 347 -14.34 -7.61 17.68
N LEU A 348 -14.55 -7.06 16.49
CA LEU A 348 -15.35 -5.87 16.26
C LEU A 348 -16.78 -6.30 15.97
N ARG A 349 -17.74 -5.87 16.81
CA ARG A 349 -19.15 -6.23 16.69
C ARG A 349 -19.96 -5.06 16.17
N PHE A 350 -20.65 -5.27 15.08
CA PHE A 350 -21.59 -4.35 14.48
C PHE A 350 -22.99 -4.98 14.46
N LYS A 351 -24.02 -4.21 14.12
CA LYS A 351 -25.44 -4.63 14.25
C LYS A 351 -25.74 -6.02 13.66
N ASN A 352 -25.18 -6.36 12.50
CA ASN A 352 -25.47 -7.62 11.78
C ASN A 352 -24.18 -8.31 11.30
N CYS A 353 -23.03 -7.94 11.84
CA CYS A 353 -21.73 -8.44 11.44
C CYS A 353 -20.76 -8.47 12.62
N THR A 354 -19.98 -9.54 12.71
CA THR A 354 -18.79 -9.60 13.57
C THR A 354 -17.57 -9.76 12.68
N ILE A 355 -16.57 -8.93 12.88
CA ILE A 355 -15.28 -9.00 12.20
C ILE A 355 -14.24 -9.43 13.24
N THR A 356 -13.58 -10.54 13.00
CA THR A 356 -12.53 -11.06 13.88
C THR A 356 -11.19 -11.00 13.14
N GLY A 357 -10.19 -10.39 13.75
CA GLY A 357 -8.80 -10.46 13.28
C GLY A 357 -8.22 -11.85 13.52
N ILE A 358 -7.61 -12.45 12.51
CA ILE A 358 -7.01 -13.79 12.58
C ILE A 358 -5.52 -13.68 12.32
N PRO A 359 -4.65 -14.45 13.03
CA PRO A 359 -3.21 -14.45 12.80
C PRO A 359 -2.86 -14.66 11.33
N PHE A 360 -1.99 -13.78 10.84
CA PHE A 360 -1.42 -13.85 9.49
C PHE A 360 0.06 -14.18 9.60
N THR A 361 0.54 -15.26 8.97
CA THR A 361 1.93 -15.72 9.03
C THR A 361 2.62 -15.67 7.67
N GLY A 362 3.94 -15.48 7.66
CA GLY A 362 4.73 -15.44 6.44
C GLY A 362 4.64 -14.12 5.68
N GLU A 363 4.77 -14.15 4.38
CA GLU A 363 4.69 -13.10 3.36
C GLU A 363 5.80 -12.02 3.44
N HIS A 364 6.14 -11.51 4.61
CA HIS A 364 7.09 -10.39 4.79
C HIS A 364 8.54 -10.84 4.95
N SER A 365 8.96 -11.95 4.32
CA SER A 365 10.35 -12.40 4.29
C SER A 365 10.99 -12.56 5.70
N ASP A 366 10.24 -13.11 6.65
CA ASP A 366 10.63 -13.31 8.06
C ASP A 366 11.02 -12.02 8.80
N LEU A 367 10.65 -10.86 8.27
CA LEU A 367 10.77 -9.61 9.02
C LEU A 367 9.68 -9.50 10.08
N ASN A 368 10.01 -8.83 11.19
CA ASN A 368 9.01 -8.52 12.23
C ASN A 368 8.10 -7.37 11.73
N VAL A 369 7.00 -7.75 11.09
CA VAL A 369 5.95 -6.87 10.56
C VAL A 369 4.63 -7.25 11.21
N ASN A 370 3.97 -6.27 11.84
CA ASN A 370 2.67 -6.43 12.50
C ASN A 370 1.50 -5.91 11.65
N ALA A 371 1.79 -5.11 10.62
CA ALA A 371 0.79 -4.58 9.68
C ALA A 371 0.23 -5.67 8.76
N LYS A 372 -0.28 -6.77 9.34
CA LYS A 372 -0.85 -7.92 8.62
C LYS A 372 -1.87 -8.67 9.48
N ILE A 373 -3.01 -9.01 8.90
CA ILE A 373 -4.09 -9.76 9.55
C ILE A 373 -4.97 -10.46 8.52
N CYS A 374 -5.44 -11.66 8.83
CA CYS A 374 -6.54 -12.28 8.10
C CYS A 374 -7.87 -11.89 8.76
N TYR A 375 -8.98 -12.01 8.03
CA TYR A 375 -10.29 -11.66 8.55
C TYR A 375 -11.27 -12.83 8.55
N HIS A 376 -11.90 -13.09 9.70
CA HIS A 376 -13.07 -13.95 9.79
C HIS A 376 -14.31 -13.08 9.99
N LEU A 377 -15.28 -13.22 9.10
CA LEU A 377 -16.54 -12.47 9.14
C LEU A 377 -17.71 -13.38 9.45
N GLU A 378 -18.55 -12.95 10.40
CA GLU A 378 -19.85 -13.56 10.67
C GLU A 378 -20.92 -12.55 10.23
N ILE A 379 -21.71 -12.88 9.18
CA ILE A 379 -22.74 -11.99 8.62
C ILE A 379 -24.06 -12.76 8.56
N GLY A 380 -24.97 -12.48 9.49
CA GLY A 380 -26.18 -13.28 9.66
C GLY A 380 -25.83 -14.72 10.03
N THR A 381 -26.15 -15.67 9.15
CA THR A 381 -25.85 -17.09 9.32
C THR A 381 -24.66 -17.55 8.49
N PHE A 382 -24.01 -16.65 7.75
CA PHE A 382 -22.88 -16.95 6.88
C PHE A 382 -21.56 -16.58 7.52
N THR A 383 -20.54 -17.38 7.28
CA THR A 383 -19.18 -17.18 7.74
C THR A 383 -18.21 -17.15 6.56
N PHE A 384 -17.29 -16.16 6.59
CA PHE A 384 -16.27 -15.98 5.56
C PHE A 384 -14.90 -15.93 6.20
N PHE A 385 -13.89 -16.49 5.53
CA PHE A 385 -12.52 -16.39 5.97
C PHE A 385 -11.65 -15.85 4.82
N PHE A 386 -11.10 -14.65 5.00
CA PHE A 386 -10.15 -14.00 4.09
C PHE A 386 -8.74 -14.23 4.59
N VAL A 387 -8.02 -15.11 3.93
CA VAL A 387 -6.65 -15.50 4.28
C VAL A 387 -5.63 -14.57 3.62
N ALA A 388 -5.98 -13.96 2.49
CA ALA A 388 -5.09 -13.17 1.65
C ALA A 388 -3.79 -13.95 1.35
N ASP A 389 -2.64 -13.32 1.48
CA ASP A 389 -1.32 -13.90 1.18
C ASP A 389 -0.69 -14.61 2.38
N SER A 390 -1.47 -14.87 3.43
CA SER A 390 -0.95 -15.58 4.60
C SER A 390 -0.42 -16.96 4.21
N ARG A 391 0.83 -17.19 4.56
CA ARG A 391 1.49 -18.48 4.36
C ARG A 391 1.32 -19.35 5.59
N VAL A 392 0.84 -20.58 5.40
CA VAL A 392 0.78 -21.56 6.50
C VAL A 392 2.19 -21.98 6.89
N MET A 393 2.82 -21.26 7.81
CA MET A 393 4.13 -21.60 8.34
C MET A 393 4.05 -22.74 9.34
N GLU A 394 2.99 -22.76 10.16
CA GLU A 394 2.74 -23.78 11.18
C GLU A 394 1.21 -24.01 11.31
N ALA A 395 0.76 -25.21 10.93
CA ALA A 395 -0.66 -25.54 10.81
C ALA A 395 -1.44 -25.51 12.13
N ASN A 396 -0.78 -25.71 13.29
CA ASN A 396 -1.50 -25.71 14.57
C ASN A 396 -2.02 -24.33 14.98
N ILE A 397 -1.43 -23.24 14.45
CA ILE A 397 -1.98 -21.90 14.63
C ILE A 397 -3.45 -21.90 14.16
N TYR A 398 -3.70 -22.34 12.94
CA TYR A 398 -5.05 -22.34 12.37
C TYR A 398 -5.97 -23.41 12.98
N LYS A 399 -5.45 -24.52 13.50
CA LYS A 399 -6.24 -25.46 14.33
C LYS A 399 -6.69 -24.79 15.66
N HIS A 400 -5.84 -23.93 16.25
CA HIS A 400 -6.24 -23.15 17.42
C HIS A 400 -7.32 -22.13 17.08
N VAL A 401 -7.19 -21.42 15.94
CA VAL A 401 -8.20 -20.50 15.42
C VAL A 401 -9.52 -21.24 15.17
N HIS A 402 -9.50 -22.35 14.44
CA HIS A 402 -10.68 -23.15 14.12
C HIS A 402 -11.46 -23.60 15.38
N ARG A 403 -10.77 -23.97 16.47
CA ARG A 403 -11.45 -24.29 17.75
C ARG A 403 -12.27 -23.14 18.32
N ILE A 404 -11.98 -21.90 17.92
CA ILE A 404 -12.65 -20.67 18.40
C ILE A 404 -13.72 -20.23 17.40
N THR A 405 -13.43 -20.31 16.11
CA THR A 405 -14.31 -19.80 15.04
C THR A 405 -15.22 -20.88 14.44
N GLY A 406 -14.82 -22.15 14.49
CA GLY A 406 -15.51 -23.27 13.83
C GLY A 406 -15.25 -23.34 12.33
N ASP A 407 -16.05 -24.15 11.64
CA ASP A 407 -16.06 -24.26 10.18
C ASP A 407 -16.52 -22.96 9.53
N VAL A 408 -16.14 -22.71 8.29
CA VAL A 408 -16.55 -21.53 7.55
C VAL A 408 -17.39 -21.92 6.32
N ASP A 409 -18.26 -21.02 5.87
CA ASP A 409 -19.03 -21.26 4.64
C ASP A 409 -18.15 -21.02 3.40
N VAL A 410 -17.37 -19.94 3.43
CA VAL A 410 -16.56 -19.52 2.29
C VAL A 410 -15.16 -19.15 2.75
N ILE A 411 -14.14 -19.64 2.04
CA ILE A 411 -12.73 -19.25 2.23
C ILE A 411 -12.18 -18.61 0.97
N PHE A 412 -11.44 -17.49 1.14
CA PHE A 412 -10.63 -16.84 0.10
C PHE A 412 -9.17 -16.94 0.52
N LEU A 413 -8.32 -17.48 -0.33
CA LEU A 413 -6.89 -17.60 -0.03
C LEU A 413 -6.03 -17.35 -1.28
N GLY A 414 -4.93 -16.63 -1.10
CA GLY A 414 -3.91 -16.47 -2.13
C GLY A 414 -3.03 -17.71 -2.23
N MET A 415 -2.64 -18.09 -3.45
CA MET A 415 -1.62 -19.10 -3.70
C MET A 415 -0.52 -18.51 -4.57
N GLU A 416 0.54 -18.02 -3.93
CA GLU A 416 1.72 -17.51 -4.58
C GLU A 416 2.94 -18.36 -4.21
N CYS A 417 3.45 -19.14 -5.18
CA CYS A 417 4.50 -20.13 -4.93
C CYS A 417 5.92 -19.60 -5.09
N ASP A 418 6.13 -18.47 -5.78
CA ASP A 418 7.46 -17.93 -6.12
C ASP A 418 7.46 -16.39 -6.14
N GLY A 419 7.36 -15.78 -4.97
CA GLY A 419 7.39 -14.35 -4.80
C GLY A 419 8.77 -13.71 -5.06
N ALA A 420 8.87 -12.39 -4.92
CA ALA A 420 10.09 -11.63 -5.15
C ALA A 420 11.15 -11.83 -4.06
N PRO A 421 12.46 -11.63 -4.35
CA PRO A 421 13.49 -11.57 -3.33
C PRO A 421 13.21 -10.47 -2.30
N LEU A 422 13.57 -10.68 -1.03
CA LEU A 422 13.39 -9.72 0.06
C LEU A 422 13.88 -8.32 -0.30
N THR A 423 15.05 -8.23 -0.93
CA THR A 423 15.69 -6.93 -1.24
C THR A 423 14.93 -6.11 -2.28
N TRP A 424 14.02 -6.70 -3.04
CA TRP A 424 13.23 -5.95 -4.01
C TRP A 424 12.21 -5.02 -3.34
N LEU A 425 11.70 -5.38 -2.16
CA LEU A 425 10.79 -4.54 -1.39
C LEU A 425 11.48 -3.89 -0.19
N TYR A 426 12.14 -4.68 0.64
CA TYR A 426 12.72 -4.22 1.92
C TYR A 426 14.20 -3.83 1.84
N GLY A 427 14.89 -4.03 0.71
CA GLY A 427 16.29 -3.70 0.54
C GLY A 427 16.69 -2.27 0.97
N PRO A 428 15.92 -1.22 0.62
CA PRO A 428 16.19 0.16 1.06
C PRO A 428 16.22 0.34 2.58
N LEU A 429 15.52 -0.51 3.34
CA LEU A 429 15.36 -0.42 4.79
C LEU A 429 16.39 -1.22 5.56
N LEU A 430 17.15 -2.07 4.88
CA LEU A 430 18.18 -2.89 5.52
C LEU A 430 19.37 -2.02 5.90
N THR A 431 19.87 -2.19 7.12
CA THR A 431 21.07 -1.52 7.62
C THR A 431 22.36 -2.32 7.38
N GLN A 432 22.25 -3.51 6.78
CA GLN A 432 23.35 -4.36 6.36
C GLN A 432 23.03 -4.99 5.00
N ASP A 433 24.04 -5.13 4.16
CA ASP A 433 23.92 -5.84 2.89
C ASP A 433 23.58 -7.32 3.13
N LEU A 434 22.61 -7.82 2.39
CA LEU A 434 22.19 -9.21 2.44
C LEU A 434 22.86 -10.00 1.33
N GLN A 435 23.49 -11.13 1.68
CA GLN A 435 24.08 -12.04 0.71
C GLN A 435 23.00 -12.66 -0.18
N ARG A 436 23.33 -12.92 -1.43
CA ARG A 436 22.37 -13.37 -2.45
C ARG A 436 21.64 -14.66 -2.09
N ASP A 437 22.30 -15.62 -1.49
CA ASP A 437 21.71 -16.88 -1.05
C ASP A 437 20.67 -16.66 0.05
N LYS A 438 20.96 -15.77 1.00
CA LYS A 438 20.03 -15.37 2.08
C LYS A 438 18.84 -14.61 1.52
N ASP A 439 19.07 -13.67 0.59
CA ASP A 439 18.02 -12.93 -0.10
C ASP A 439 17.07 -13.87 -0.86
N GLN A 440 17.62 -14.83 -1.60
CA GLN A 440 16.83 -15.82 -2.32
C GLN A 440 16.10 -16.80 -1.40
N SER A 441 16.60 -17.09 -0.21
CA SER A 441 15.94 -17.97 0.76
C SER A 441 14.76 -17.29 1.47
N ARG A 442 14.73 -15.95 1.47
CA ARG A 442 13.73 -15.11 2.14
C ARG A 442 12.90 -14.36 1.09
N ARG A 443 12.11 -15.12 0.32
CA ARG A 443 11.24 -14.54 -0.71
C ARG A 443 9.91 -14.10 -0.12
N LEU A 444 9.35 -13.05 -0.71
CA LEU A 444 7.98 -12.62 -0.50
C LEU A 444 7.07 -13.67 -1.19
N SER A 445 6.43 -14.53 -0.44
CA SER A 445 5.57 -15.56 -1.01
C SER A 445 4.48 -16.01 -0.06
N GLY A 446 3.28 -16.14 -0.58
CA GLY A 446 2.11 -16.68 0.10
C GLY A 446 2.15 -18.21 0.24
N SER A 447 1.00 -18.83 0.35
CA SER A 447 0.87 -20.30 0.44
C SER A 447 1.05 -20.97 -0.92
N ASP A 448 1.71 -22.11 -0.91
CA ASP A 448 1.66 -23.08 -2.02
C ASP A 448 0.39 -23.96 -1.92
N PHE A 449 0.18 -24.84 -2.89
CA PHE A 449 -0.99 -25.74 -2.94
C PHE A 449 -1.15 -26.56 -1.65
N ASP A 450 -0.09 -27.20 -1.16
CA ASP A 450 -0.17 -28.08 0.02
C ASP A 450 -0.58 -27.28 1.27
N LYS A 451 -0.03 -26.06 1.44
CA LYS A 451 -0.38 -25.18 2.54
C LYS A 451 -1.81 -24.65 2.43
N GLY A 452 -2.24 -24.26 1.23
CA GLY A 452 -3.63 -23.88 0.97
C GLY A 452 -4.61 -24.99 1.29
N MET A 453 -4.30 -26.23 0.87
CA MET A 453 -5.11 -27.41 1.19
C MET A 453 -5.15 -27.72 2.69
N HIS A 454 -4.09 -27.42 3.46
CA HIS A 454 -4.16 -27.54 4.91
C HIS A 454 -5.22 -26.63 5.52
N LEU A 455 -5.33 -25.38 5.07
CA LEU A 455 -6.38 -24.44 5.53
C LEU A 455 -7.77 -24.95 5.17
N ILE A 456 -7.97 -25.36 3.92
CA ILE A 456 -9.25 -25.92 3.44
C ILE A 456 -9.67 -27.11 4.31
N ASN A 457 -8.75 -28.03 4.62
CA ASN A 457 -9.04 -29.19 5.45
C ASN A 457 -9.30 -28.84 6.92
N ILE A 458 -8.72 -27.76 7.44
CA ILE A 458 -8.94 -27.32 8.83
C ILE A 458 -10.31 -26.63 8.98
N PHE A 459 -10.65 -25.70 8.07
CA PHE A 459 -11.86 -24.88 8.17
C PHE A 459 -13.08 -25.48 7.45
N ASN A 460 -12.91 -26.59 6.73
CA ASN A 460 -13.97 -27.36 6.07
C ASN A 460 -15.01 -26.49 5.33
N PRO A 461 -14.58 -25.53 4.45
CA PRO A 461 -15.49 -24.61 3.81
C PRO A 461 -16.42 -25.31 2.83
N LYS A 462 -17.62 -24.72 2.62
CA LYS A 462 -18.53 -25.15 1.55
C LYS A 462 -18.05 -24.70 0.18
N GLU A 463 -17.40 -23.54 0.12
CA GLU A 463 -16.82 -22.96 -1.10
C GLU A 463 -15.42 -22.43 -0.81
N ALA A 464 -14.47 -22.67 -1.73
CA ALA A 464 -13.11 -22.17 -1.65
C ALA A 464 -12.75 -21.43 -2.96
N TYR A 465 -12.21 -20.23 -2.82
CA TYR A 465 -11.74 -19.39 -3.93
C TYR A 465 -10.23 -19.13 -3.76
N VAL A 466 -9.49 -19.26 -4.88
CA VAL A 466 -8.03 -19.11 -4.94
C VAL A 466 -7.66 -18.08 -6.00
#